data_4c11479bef2bb347e2c9d8f53489257a
#
_entry.id   4c11479bef2bb347e2c9d8f53489257a
#
_cell.length_a   1.000
_cell.length_b   1.000
_cell.length_c   1.000
_cell.angle_alpha   90.00
_cell.angle_beta   90.00
_cell.angle_gamma   90.00
#
_symmetry.space_group_name_H-M   'P 1'
#
loop_
_entity.id
_entity.type
_entity.pdbx_description
1 polymer ?
#
loop_
_entity_poly.entity_id
_entity_poly.type
_entity_poly.pdbx_seq_one_letter_code
_entity_poly.pdbx_strand_id
1 'polypeptide(L)'
;MDHLNLMPDTNSFSDHIEFLRDEIDKALSKIPINGSPKYLYDPIQYVISGKGKRFRPILAHLSGQAHNADPYALMKVSLAIELLHNFSLVHDDMMDGDEIRHGKPSVHNKWDDSTAILAGDGLFSLAQLLLTDLPQIIFQRFNEVALTICEGQGLDKEFEHDTSISINQYLSMISKKTGALLGLSAELGSRLGNLDDHTNLNMYEFGLNLGLAFQIQDDYLEIFSASAMMGKSLRSDIILGKKTFLMLSLIHI
;
A
#
# COMPACT_ATOMS: atom_id res chain seq x y z
N MET A 1 -13.95 12.48 -23.77
CA MET A 1 -12.72 11.97 -23.14
C MET A 1 -11.87 13.18 -22.84
N ASP A 2 -11.99 13.69 -21.63
CA ASP A 2 -11.18 14.85 -21.23
C ASP A 2 -9.74 14.39 -21.14
N HIS A 3 -8.86 15.12 -21.80
CA HIS A 3 -7.41 14.90 -21.77
C HIS A 3 -6.95 14.97 -20.32
N LEU A 4 -6.58 13.84 -19.73
CA LEU A 4 -5.85 13.77 -18.46
C LEU A 4 -4.46 14.40 -18.69
N ASN A 5 -4.36 15.72 -18.54
CA ASN A 5 -3.08 16.40 -18.54
C ASN A 5 -2.46 16.23 -17.13
N LEU A 6 -1.73 15.12 -16.93
CA LEU A 6 -1.06 14.82 -15.67
C LEU A 6 0.30 15.54 -15.52
N MET A 7 0.60 16.49 -16.40
CA MET A 7 1.76 17.38 -16.27
C MET A 7 1.29 18.84 -16.22
N PRO A 8 0.96 19.36 -15.04
CA PRO A 8 0.75 20.79 -14.90
C PRO A 8 2.09 21.52 -14.98
N ASP A 9 2.07 22.78 -15.42
CA ASP A 9 3.14 23.75 -15.19
C ASP A 9 3.22 24.01 -13.67
N THR A 10 3.82 23.10 -12.92
CA THR A 10 4.01 23.26 -11.48
C THR A 10 5.35 23.91 -11.22
N ASN A 11 5.34 24.97 -10.40
CA ASN A 11 6.54 25.72 -10.06
C ASN A 11 7.48 24.99 -9.08
N SER A 12 7.02 23.87 -8.48
CA SER A 12 7.83 23.07 -7.56
C SER A 12 7.47 21.60 -7.59
N PHE A 13 8.39 20.75 -7.14
CA PHE A 13 8.15 19.31 -6.96
C PHE A 13 7.01 19.04 -5.96
N SER A 14 6.90 19.84 -4.91
CA SER A 14 5.83 19.74 -3.91
C SER A 14 4.44 19.94 -4.53
N ASP A 15 4.29 20.96 -5.38
CA ASP A 15 3.04 21.25 -6.07
C ASP A 15 2.64 20.11 -7.01
N HIS A 16 3.64 19.47 -7.66
CA HIS A 16 3.40 18.30 -8.50
C HIS A 16 2.89 17.10 -7.70
N ILE A 17 3.46 16.83 -6.54
CA ILE A 17 3.00 15.76 -5.63
C ILE A 17 1.57 16.00 -5.14
N GLU A 18 1.24 17.25 -4.77
CA GLU A 18 -0.12 17.62 -4.36
C GLU A 18 -1.12 17.45 -5.50
N PHE A 19 -0.76 17.90 -6.69
CA PHE A 19 -1.57 17.70 -7.89
C PHE A 19 -1.84 16.21 -8.17
N LEU A 20 -0.81 15.35 -8.16
CA LEU A 20 -0.96 13.92 -8.36
C LEU A 20 -1.88 13.29 -7.30
N ARG A 21 -1.74 13.69 -6.04
CA ARG A 21 -2.60 13.22 -4.96
C ARG A 21 -4.06 13.56 -5.22
N ASP A 22 -4.34 14.81 -5.60
CA ASP A 22 -5.70 15.26 -5.89
C ASP A 22 -6.32 14.52 -7.09
N GLU A 23 -5.55 14.28 -8.15
CA GLU A 23 -6.03 13.53 -9.32
C GLU A 23 -6.30 12.05 -8.98
N ILE A 24 -5.44 11.43 -8.16
CA ILE A 24 -5.66 10.06 -7.66
C ILE A 24 -6.93 10.01 -6.78
N ASP A 25 -7.12 10.94 -5.85
CA ASP A 25 -8.32 10.99 -4.99
C ASP A 25 -9.60 11.20 -5.82
N LYS A 26 -9.56 12.07 -6.83
CA LYS A 26 -10.67 12.25 -7.78
C LYS A 26 -10.95 10.97 -8.57
N ALA A 27 -9.91 10.28 -9.02
CA ALA A 27 -10.06 9.04 -9.78
C ALA A 27 -10.59 7.89 -8.89
N LEU A 28 -10.12 7.75 -7.65
CA LEU A 28 -10.65 6.81 -6.66
C LEU A 28 -12.14 7.03 -6.42
N SER A 29 -12.58 8.29 -6.29
CA SER A 29 -14.00 8.63 -6.08
C SER A 29 -14.90 8.29 -7.26
N LYS A 30 -14.33 8.08 -8.45
CA LYS A 30 -15.04 7.74 -9.71
C LYS A 30 -15.02 6.25 -10.03
N ILE A 31 -14.35 5.42 -9.20
CA ILE A 31 -14.39 3.97 -9.41
C ILE A 31 -15.86 3.53 -9.39
N PRO A 32 -16.32 2.80 -10.43
CA PRO A 32 -17.72 2.40 -10.52
C PRO A 32 -18.04 1.37 -9.42
N ILE A 33 -18.67 1.84 -8.36
CA ILE A 33 -19.13 1.01 -7.25
C ILE A 33 -20.66 0.89 -7.39
N ASN A 34 -21.14 -0.35 -7.52
CA ASN A 34 -22.58 -0.61 -7.51
C ASN A 34 -23.13 -0.29 -6.10
N GLY A 35 -24.33 0.33 -6.05
CA GLY A 35 -24.94 0.66 -4.75
C GLY A 35 -25.56 -0.56 -4.02
N SER A 36 -25.48 -1.75 -4.58
CA SER A 36 -26.07 -2.99 -4.01
C SER A 36 -25.21 -4.21 -4.34
N PRO A 37 -24.99 -5.13 -3.38
CA PRO A 37 -25.51 -5.07 -2.00
C PRO A 37 -24.76 -4.04 -1.13
N LYS A 38 -25.48 -3.30 -0.29
CA LYS A 38 -24.88 -2.30 0.61
C LYS A 38 -23.88 -2.90 1.59
N TYR A 39 -24.13 -4.13 2.03
CA TYR A 39 -23.23 -4.88 2.94
C TYR A 39 -21.81 -5.03 2.39
N LEU A 40 -21.64 -5.04 1.06
CA LEU A 40 -20.34 -5.07 0.40
C LEU A 40 -19.85 -3.65 0.05
N TYR A 41 -20.70 -2.84 -0.58
CA TYR A 41 -20.24 -1.61 -1.21
C TYR A 41 -20.15 -0.41 -0.27
N ASP A 42 -20.97 -0.33 0.80
CA ASP A 42 -20.84 0.75 1.78
C ASP A 42 -19.48 0.70 2.53
N PRO A 43 -18.98 -0.47 3.00
CA PRO A 43 -17.63 -0.57 3.57
C PRO A 43 -16.52 -0.26 2.57
N ILE A 44 -16.60 -0.74 1.33
CA ILE A 44 -15.64 -0.41 0.27
C ILE A 44 -15.59 1.11 0.05
N GLN A 45 -16.75 1.75 -0.10
CA GLN A 45 -16.85 3.21 -0.27
C GLN A 45 -16.26 3.95 0.93
N TYR A 46 -16.49 3.45 2.14
CA TYR A 46 -15.92 4.02 3.36
C TYR A 46 -14.39 3.99 3.35
N VAL A 47 -13.80 2.88 2.94
CA VAL A 47 -12.34 2.71 2.86
C VAL A 47 -11.73 3.63 1.79
N ILE A 48 -12.22 3.60 0.55
CA ILE A 48 -11.64 4.37 -0.56
C ILE A 48 -11.84 5.88 -0.41
N SER A 49 -12.89 6.32 0.31
CA SER A 49 -13.11 7.74 0.64
C SER A 49 -12.19 8.26 1.73
N GLY A 50 -11.39 7.39 2.34
CA GLY A 50 -10.39 7.77 3.34
C GLY A 50 -9.30 8.65 2.73
N LYS A 51 -8.93 9.73 3.43
CA LYS A 51 -7.79 10.55 3.04
C LYS A 51 -6.49 9.82 3.40
N GLY A 52 -5.55 9.78 2.45
CA GLY A 52 -4.24 9.16 2.63
C GLY A 52 -3.13 9.99 1.99
N LYS A 53 -1.88 9.66 2.29
CA LYS A 53 -0.71 10.30 1.66
C LYS A 53 -0.56 9.90 0.19
N ARG A 54 -1.22 8.82 -0.26
CA ARG A 54 -1.16 8.27 -1.62
C ARG A 54 0.28 8.03 -2.11
N PHE A 55 1.17 7.67 -1.21
CA PHE A 55 2.60 7.57 -1.52
C PHE A 55 2.88 6.51 -2.62
N ARG A 56 2.25 5.35 -2.53
CA ARG A 56 2.42 4.24 -3.49
C ARG A 56 1.93 4.59 -4.90
N PRO A 57 0.69 5.05 -5.10
CA PRO A 57 0.24 5.46 -6.42
C PRO A 57 1.01 6.67 -6.98
N ILE A 58 1.45 7.62 -6.14
CA ILE A 58 2.30 8.74 -6.57
C ILE A 58 3.65 8.21 -7.06
N LEU A 59 4.28 7.25 -6.36
CA LEU A 59 5.53 6.64 -6.81
C LEU A 59 5.38 5.97 -8.18
N ALA A 60 4.26 5.27 -8.43
CA ALA A 60 3.97 4.70 -9.75
C ALA A 60 3.87 5.79 -10.84
N HIS A 61 3.19 6.90 -10.54
CA HIS A 61 3.10 8.04 -11.46
C HIS A 61 4.48 8.66 -11.75
N LEU A 62 5.28 8.93 -10.73
CA LEU A 62 6.62 9.51 -10.90
C LEU A 62 7.52 8.59 -11.73
N SER A 63 7.51 7.30 -11.45
CA SER A 63 8.26 6.31 -12.24
C SER A 63 7.77 6.26 -13.68
N GLY A 64 6.48 6.19 -13.92
CA GLY A 64 5.92 6.12 -15.27
C GLY A 64 6.12 7.41 -16.07
N GLN A 65 5.96 8.57 -15.45
CA GLN A 65 6.20 9.87 -16.09
C GLN A 65 7.65 10.04 -16.51
N ALA A 66 8.60 9.61 -15.67
CA ALA A 66 10.02 9.62 -16.01
C ALA A 66 10.34 8.80 -17.27
N HIS A 67 9.49 7.87 -17.65
CA HIS A 67 9.67 6.95 -18.77
C HIS A 67 8.59 7.09 -19.86
N ASN A 68 7.86 8.21 -19.87
CA ASN A 68 6.83 8.52 -20.88
C ASN A 68 5.70 7.47 -20.98
N ALA A 69 5.30 6.86 -19.87
CA ALA A 69 4.19 5.94 -19.82
C ALA A 69 2.86 6.61 -20.19
N ASP A 70 1.94 5.85 -20.81
CA ASP A 70 0.60 6.34 -21.10
C ASP A 70 -0.13 6.75 -19.82
N PRO A 71 -0.61 8.01 -19.72
CA PRO A 71 -1.24 8.52 -18.49
C PRO A 71 -2.50 7.75 -18.07
N TYR A 72 -3.25 7.20 -19.02
CA TYR A 72 -4.47 6.44 -18.73
C TYR A 72 -4.14 5.06 -18.11
N ALA A 73 -3.20 4.33 -18.70
CA ALA A 73 -2.71 3.07 -18.17
C ALA A 73 -2.06 3.28 -16.78
N LEU A 74 -1.30 4.37 -16.63
CA LEU A 74 -0.65 4.73 -15.39
C LEU A 74 -1.65 5.02 -14.26
N MET A 75 -2.75 5.72 -14.55
CA MET A 75 -3.81 5.94 -13.57
C MET A 75 -4.46 4.61 -13.14
N LYS A 76 -4.73 3.67 -14.06
CA LYS A 76 -5.27 2.35 -13.72
C LYS A 76 -4.36 1.58 -12.79
N VAL A 77 -3.06 1.53 -13.08
CA VAL A 77 -2.05 0.90 -12.24
C VAL A 77 -2.02 1.55 -10.85
N SER A 78 -2.01 2.88 -10.79
CA SER A 78 -2.00 3.62 -9.54
C SER A 78 -3.23 3.34 -8.67
N LEU A 79 -4.41 3.29 -9.27
CA LEU A 79 -5.64 2.93 -8.57
C LEU A 79 -5.63 1.47 -8.09
N ALA A 80 -5.16 0.54 -8.92
CA ALA A 80 -5.06 -0.87 -8.54
C ALA A 80 -4.09 -1.08 -7.36
N ILE A 81 -2.95 -0.39 -7.36
CA ILE A 81 -1.98 -0.39 -6.25
C ILE A 81 -2.63 0.15 -4.96
N GLU A 82 -3.37 1.25 -5.05
CA GLU A 82 -4.03 1.82 -3.88
C GLU A 82 -5.15 0.93 -3.35
N LEU A 83 -5.92 0.27 -4.23
CA LEU A 83 -6.93 -0.71 -3.82
C LEU A 83 -6.31 -1.94 -3.16
N LEU A 84 -5.18 -2.46 -3.69
CA LEU A 84 -4.43 -3.56 -3.08
C LEU A 84 -3.89 -3.15 -1.70
N HIS A 85 -3.40 -1.91 -1.56
CA HIS A 85 -2.98 -1.39 -0.27
C HIS A 85 -4.14 -1.32 0.73
N ASN A 86 -5.29 -0.79 0.31
CA ASN A 86 -6.46 -0.71 1.17
C ASN A 86 -7.00 -2.10 1.56
N PHE A 87 -6.98 -3.07 0.63
CA PHE A 87 -7.26 -4.48 0.91
C PHE A 87 -6.37 -5.00 2.05
N SER A 88 -5.04 -4.83 1.91
CA SER A 88 -4.11 -5.31 2.92
C SER A 88 -4.33 -4.64 4.29
N LEU A 89 -4.65 -3.34 4.32
CA LEU A 89 -4.93 -2.63 5.58
C LEU A 89 -6.23 -3.12 6.26
N VAL A 90 -7.30 -3.37 5.49
CA VAL A 90 -8.58 -3.85 6.06
C VAL A 90 -8.42 -5.21 6.71
N HIS A 91 -7.68 -6.13 6.07
CA HIS A 91 -7.42 -7.45 6.62
C HIS A 91 -6.40 -7.42 7.76
N ASP A 92 -5.37 -6.58 7.68
CA ASP A 92 -4.37 -6.37 8.72
C ASP A 92 -5.02 -5.85 10.02
N ASP A 93 -5.86 -4.80 9.91
CA ASP A 93 -6.61 -4.25 11.05
C ASP A 93 -7.46 -5.31 11.78
N MET A 94 -8.10 -6.21 11.03
CA MET A 94 -8.90 -7.29 11.61
C MET A 94 -8.00 -8.34 12.28
N MET A 95 -6.89 -8.73 11.65
CA MET A 95 -5.95 -9.73 12.18
C MET A 95 -5.21 -9.24 13.43
N ASP A 96 -4.96 -7.93 13.52
CA ASP A 96 -4.26 -7.30 14.64
C ASP A 96 -5.22 -6.75 15.72
N GLY A 97 -6.54 -6.73 15.45
CA GLY A 97 -7.54 -6.15 16.34
C GLY A 97 -7.45 -4.63 16.44
N ASP A 98 -6.92 -3.95 15.43
CA ASP A 98 -6.78 -2.50 15.41
C ASP A 98 -8.15 -1.82 15.28
N GLU A 99 -8.61 -1.17 16.35
CA GLU A 99 -9.93 -0.53 16.37
C GLU A 99 -10.01 0.76 15.53
N ILE A 100 -8.88 1.43 15.29
CA ILE A 100 -8.80 2.74 14.65
C ILE A 100 -7.76 2.74 13.53
N ARG A 101 -8.15 3.23 12.34
CA ARG A 101 -7.28 3.47 11.18
C ARG A 101 -7.43 4.92 10.69
N HIS A 102 -6.32 5.66 10.60
CA HIS A 102 -6.33 7.08 10.17
C HIS A 102 -7.32 7.97 10.95
N GLY A 103 -7.46 7.74 12.26
CA GLY A 103 -8.35 8.50 13.13
C GLY A 103 -9.85 8.17 12.98
N LYS A 104 -10.20 7.11 12.26
CA LYS A 104 -11.56 6.60 12.08
C LYS A 104 -11.64 5.13 12.53
N PRO A 105 -12.82 4.62 12.93
CA PRO A 105 -12.98 3.20 13.20
C PRO A 105 -12.54 2.35 12.01
N SER A 106 -11.81 1.26 12.27
CA SER A 106 -11.51 0.24 11.26
C SER A 106 -12.80 -0.44 10.77
N VAL A 107 -12.75 -1.16 9.64
CA VAL A 107 -13.98 -1.75 9.05
C VAL A 107 -14.60 -2.76 9.99
N HIS A 108 -13.82 -3.68 10.58
CA HIS A 108 -14.34 -4.69 11.50
C HIS A 108 -14.92 -4.08 12.79
N ASN A 109 -14.36 -2.98 13.27
CA ASN A 109 -14.87 -2.26 14.44
C ASN A 109 -16.14 -1.44 14.14
N LYS A 110 -16.28 -0.91 12.91
CA LYS A 110 -17.45 -0.14 12.50
C LYS A 110 -18.64 -1.03 12.11
N TRP A 111 -18.38 -2.19 11.57
CA TRP A 111 -19.39 -3.18 11.16
C TRP A 111 -19.17 -4.50 11.90
N ASP A 112 -18.46 -5.44 11.28
CA ASP A 112 -18.08 -6.75 11.81
C ASP A 112 -16.94 -7.38 10.98
N ASP A 113 -16.39 -8.51 11.47
CA ASP A 113 -15.29 -9.22 10.81
C ASP A 113 -15.68 -9.75 9.43
N SER A 114 -16.91 -10.27 9.28
CA SER A 114 -17.40 -10.78 7.99
C SER A 114 -17.48 -9.67 6.94
N THR A 115 -17.88 -8.47 7.37
CA THR A 115 -17.91 -7.26 6.53
C THR A 115 -16.49 -6.85 6.12
N ALA A 116 -15.52 -6.93 7.05
CA ALA A 116 -14.12 -6.61 6.74
C ALA A 116 -13.52 -7.58 5.72
N ILE A 117 -13.76 -8.89 5.87
CA ILE A 117 -13.33 -9.91 4.90
C ILE A 117 -13.89 -9.59 3.52
N LEU A 118 -15.20 -9.42 3.41
CA LEU A 118 -15.85 -9.16 2.11
C LEU A 118 -15.42 -7.83 1.48
N ALA A 119 -15.22 -6.79 2.30
CA ALA A 119 -14.74 -5.50 1.80
C ALA A 119 -13.32 -5.62 1.24
N GLY A 120 -12.44 -6.34 1.93
CA GLY A 120 -11.09 -6.62 1.46
C GLY A 120 -11.10 -7.39 0.13
N ASP A 121 -11.83 -8.50 0.06
CA ASP A 121 -11.95 -9.31 -1.16
C ASP A 121 -12.52 -8.50 -2.33
N GLY A 122 -13.50 -7.64 -2.04
CA GLY A 122 -14.06 -6.72 -3.02
C GLY A 122 -13.05 -5.68 -3.53
N LEU A 123 -12.24 -5.10 -2.64
CA LEU A 123 -11.16 -4.17 -3.01
C LEU A 123 -10.11 -4.85 -3.90
N PHE A 124 -9.68 -6.07 -3.54
CA PHE A 124 -8.73 -6.84 -4.34
C PHE A 124 -9.30 -7.20 -5.72
N SER A 125 -10.57 -7.61 -5.79
CA SER A 125 -11.25 -7.91 -7.05
C SER A 125 -11.37 -6.66 -7.94
N LEU A 126 -11.71 -5.51 -7.37
CA LEU A 126 -11.76 -4.23 -8.11
C LEU A 126 -10.38 -3.82 -8.63
N ALA A 127 -9.31 -4.04 -7.84
CA ALA A 127 -7.95 -3.78 -8.28
C ALA A 127 -7.58 -4.61 -9.52
N GLN A 128 -7.90 -5.90 -9.53
CA GLN A 128 -7.65 -6.78 -10.66
C GLN A 128 -8.44 -6.35 -11.91
N LEU A 129 -9.71 -5.98 -11.75
CA LEU A 129 -10.56 -5.52 -12.87
C LEU A 129 -9.99 -4.28 -13.57
N LEU A 130 -9.33 -3.37 -12.84
CA LEU A 130 -8.68 -2.20 -13.43
C LEU A 130 -7.52 -2.55 -14.36
N LEU A 131 -6.91 -3.72 -14.19
CA LEU A 131 -5.72 -4.14 -14.94
C LEU A 131 -6.02 -5.05 -16.13
N THR A 132 -7.27 -5.47 -16.33
CA THR A 132 -7.64 -6.51 -17.32
C THR A 132 -7.36 -6.15 -18.78
N ASP A 133 -7.32 -4.88 -19.13
CA ASP A 133 -7.05 -4.36 -20.47
C ASP A 133 -5.62 -3.84 -20.65
N LEU A 134 -4.76 -4.01 -19.63
CA LEU A 134 -3.33 -3.69 -19.69
C LEU A 134 -2.50 -4.91 -20.14
N PRO A 135 -1.23 -4.72 -20.54
CA PRO A 135 -0.36 -5.83 -20.91
C PRO A 135 -0.34 -6.91 -19.83
N GLN A 136 -0.36 -8.19 -20.25
CA GLN A 136 -0.42 -9.35 -19.35
C GLN A 136 0.66 -9.33 -18.27
N ILE A 137 1.84 -8.83 -18.56
CA ILE A 137 2.95 -8.74 -17.60
C ILE A 137 2.59 -7.82 -16.41
N ILE A 138 1.81 -6.76 -16.61
CA ILE A 138 1.34 -5.86 -15.53
C ILE A 138 0.45 -6.65 -14.57
N PHE A 139 -0.54 -7.38 -15.11
CA PHE A 139 -1.45 -8.22 -14.32
C PHE A 139 -0.70 -9.34 -13.59
N GLN A 140 0.24 -9.99 -14.27
CA GLN A 140 1.05 -11.07 -13.68
C GLN A 140 1.87 -10.53 -12.50
N ARG A 141 2.65 -9.47 -12.71
CA ARG A 141 3.49 -8.88 -11.65
C ARG A 141 2.67 -8.39 -10.46
N PHE A 142 1.51 -7.80 -10.72
CA PHE A 142 0.59 -7.38 -9.67
C PHE A 142 0.18 -8.55 -8.75
N ASN A 143 -0.21 -9.69 -9.34
CA ASN A 143 -0.63 -10.86 -8.56
C ASN A 143 0.54 -11.58 -7.85
N GLU A 144 1.72 -11.64 -8.48
CA GLU A 144 2.93 -12.18 -7.84
C GLU A 144 3.29 -11.38 -6.58
N VAL A 145 3.24 -10.05 -6.66
CA VAL A 145 3.54 -9.19 -5.51
C VAL A 145 2.41 -9.21 -4.49
N ALA A 146 1.14 -9.31 -4.90
CA ALA A 146 0.03 -9.51 -3.97
C ALA A 146 0.23 -10.77 -3.12
N LEU A 147 0.66 -11.87 -3.74
CA LEU A 147 1.02 -13.09 -3.00
C LEU A 147 2.22 -12.87 -2.07
N THR A 148 3.24 -12.16 -2.52
CA THR A 148 4.41 -11.81 -1.68
C THR A 148 4.00 -11.02 -0.43
N ILE A 149 3.02 -10.11 -0.55
CA ILE A 149 2.49 -9.35 0.60
C ILE A 149 1.78 -10.31 1.58
N CYS A 150 0.99 -11.26 1.08
CA CYS A 150 0.35 -12.27 1.92
C CYS A 150 1.38 -13.14 2.65
N GLU A 151 2.46 -13.54 1.97
CA GLU A 151 3.57 -14.25 2.62
C GLU A 151 4.24 -13.40 3.71
N GLY A 152 4.42 -12.09 3.46
CA GLY A 152 4.95 -11.15 4.45
C GLY A 152 4.06 -11.06 5.69
N GLN A 153 2.75 -10.98 5.50
CA GLN A 153 1.78 -10.98 6.60
C GLN A 153 1.75 -12.31 7.35
N GLY A 154 1.88 -13.44 6.64
CA GLY A 154 2.00 -14.76 7.26
C GLY A 154 3.24 -14.85 8.17
N LEU A 155 4.39 -14.38 7.70
CA LEU A 155 5.62 -14.32 8.49
C LEU A 155 5.46 -13.41 9.72
N ASP A 156 4.80 -12.25 9.57
CA ASP A 156 4.56 -11.33 10.68
C ASP A 156 3.75 -12.02 11.80
N LYS A 157 2.70 -12.76 11.45
CA LYS A 157 1.90 -13.53 12.41
C LYS A 157 2.69 -14.69 13.04
N GLU A 158 3.51 -15.40 12.29
CA GLU A 158 4.39 -16.44 12.83
C GLU A 158 5.39 -15.86 13.84
N PHE A 159 5.94 -14.68 13.56
CA PHE A 159 6.95 -14.04 14.39
C PHE A 159 6.41 -13.47 15.70
N GLU A 160 5.11 -13.23 15.83
CA GLU A 160 4.51 -12.78 17.09
C GLU A 160 4.83 -13.73 18.26
N HIS A 161 4.90 -15.03 17.99
CA HIS A 161 5.11 -16.08 18.99
C HIS A 161 6.54 -16.62 19.05
N ASP A 162 7.42 -16.22 18.14
CA ASP A 162 8.82 -16.66 18.11
C ASP A 162 9.74 -15.62 18.76
N THR A 163 10.47 -16.02 19.80
CA THR A 163 11.43 -15.17 20.51
C THR A 163 12.85 -15.25 19.93
N SER A 164 13.08 -16.15 18.96
CA SER A 164 14.40 -16.41 18.36
C SER A 164 14.64 -15.68 17.04
N ILE A 165 13.72 -14.80 16.63
CA ILE A 165 13.78 -14.10 15.34
C ILE A 165 15.04 -13.24 15.25
N SER A 166 15.79 -13.46 14.17
CA SER A 166 16.96 -12.65 13.83
C SER A 166 16.57 -11.36 13.09
N ILE A 167 17.46 -10.37 13.11
CA ILE A 167 17.30 -9.13 12.31
C ILE A 167 17.10 -9.45 10.81
N ASN A 168 17.81 -10.44 10.27
CA ASN A 168 17.68 -10.81 8.84
C ASN A 168 16.30 -11.40 8.53
N GLN A 169 15.69 -12.18 9.42
CA GLN A 169 14.33 -12.69 9.25
C GLN A 169 13.31 -11.54 9.32
N TYR A 170 13.49 -10.61 10.26
CA TYR A 170 12.67 -9.41 10.34
C TYR A 170 12.77 -8.57 9.06
N LEU A 171 13.99 -8.29 8.56
CA LEU A 171 14.19 -7.55 7.31
C LEU A 171 13.54 -8.26 6.11
N SER A 172 13.61 -9.59 6.06
CA SER A 172 12.93 -10.38 5.04
C SER A 172 11.40 -10.25 5.12
N MET A 173 10.83 -10.28 6.32
CA MET A 173 9.39 -10.12 6.54
C MET A 173 8.92 -8.73 6.11
N ILE A 174 9.56 -7.64 6.57
CA ILE A 174 9.15 -6.27 6.19
C ILE A 174 9.40 -5.98 4.71
N SER A 175 10.41 -6.60 4.10
CA SER A 175 10.63 -6.55 2.65
C SER A 175 9.39 -7.05 1.90
N LYS A 176 8.82 -8.18 2.32
CA LYS A 176 7.62 -8.77 1.73
C LYS A 176 6.35 -7.98 2.11
N LYS A 177 6.12 -7.70 3.39
CA LYS A 177 4.90 -7.06 3.90
C LYS A 177 4.76 -5.61 3.43
N THR A 178 5.85 -4.83 3.49
CA THR A 178 5.83 -3.37 3.23
C THR A 178 6.58 -3.00 1.95
N GLY A 179 7.78 -3.54 1.76
CA GLY A 179 8.68 -3.18 0.67
C GLY A 179 8.15 -3.58 -0.70
N ALA A 180 7.59 -4.78 -0.82
CA ALA A 180 7.17 -5.36 -2.10
C ALA A 180 6.15 -4.49 -2.85
N LEU A 181 5.19 -3.87 -2.15
CA LEU A 181 4.19 -3.00 -2.80
C LEU A 181 4.79 -1.69 -3.29
N LEU A 182 5.78 -1.13 -2.60
CA LEU A 182 6.53 0.04 -3.08
C LEU A 182 7.43 -0.32 -4.26
N GLY A 183 8.05 -1.51 -4.22
CA GLY A 183 8.76 -2.09 -5.36
C GLY A 183 7.87 -2.20 -6.59
N LEU A 184 6.68 -2.81 -6.42
CA LEU A 184 5.69 -2.93 -7.49
C LEU A 184 5.27 -1.56 -8.04
N SER A 185 5.08 -0.56 -7.18
CA SER A 185 4.70 0.79 -7.58
C SER A 185 5.71 1.39 -8.55
N ALA A 186 6.99 1.32 -8.23
CA ALA A 186 8.05 1.82 -9.08
C ALA A 186 8.21 0.98 -10.36
N GLU A 187 8.16 -0.35 -10.25
CA GLU A 187 8.28 -1.28 -11.37
C GLU A 187 7.15 -1.12 -12.40
N LEU A 188 5.89 -1.11 -11.97
CA LEU A 188 4.77 -1.03 -12.92
C LEU A 188 4.74 0.31 -13.66
N GLY A 189 5.12 1.40 -13.01
CA GLY A 189 5.30 2.69 -13.68
C GLY A 189 6.32 2.60 -14.81
N SER A 190 7.51 2.04 -14.55
CA SER A 190 8.56 1.90 -15.55
C SER A 190 8.20 0.92 -16.68
N ARG A 191 7.51 -0.20 -16.36
CA ARG A 191 7.04 -1.17 -17.36
C ARG A 191 6.08 -0.57 -18.37
N LEU A 192 5.21 0.33 -17.93
CA LEU A 192 4.32 1.07 -18.84
C LEU A 192 5.07 2.04 -19.76
N GLY A 193 6.30 2.41 -19.42
CA GLY A 193 7.23 3.15 -20.29
C GLY A 193 8.00 2.27 -21.30
N ASN A 194 7.70 0.97 -21.38
CA ASN A 194 8.33 0.00 -22.28
C ASN A 194 9.85 -0.13 -22.11
N LEU A 195 10.33 -0.06 -20.89
CA LEU A 195 11.74 -0.30 -20.57
C LEU A 195 12.08 -1.79 -20.61
N ASP A 196 13.38 -2.10 -20.67
CA ASP A 196 13.89 -3.45 -20.58
C ASP A 196 13.67 -4.05 -19.17
N ASP A 197 13.68 -5.37 -19.08
CA ASP A 197 13.43 -6.08 -17.82
C ASP A 197 14.47 -5.76 -16.72
N HIS A 198 15.71 -5.51 -17.09
CA HIS A 198 16.76 -5.17 -16.14
C HIS A 198 16.46 -3.81 -15.46
N THR A 199 16.08 -2.81 -16.24
CA THR A 199 15.69 -1.49 -15.71
C THR A 199 14.43 -1.61 -14.84
N ASN A 200 13.43 -2.39 -15.27
CA ASN A 200 12.22 -2.62 -14.49
C ASN A 200 12.50 -3.29 -13.14
N LEU A 201 13.41 -4.27 -13.11
CA LEU A 201 13.84 -4.92 -11.86
C LEU A 201 14.62 -3.96 -10.96
N ASN A 202 15.47 -3.10 -11.49
CA ASN A 202 16.16 -2.07 -10.72
C ASN A 202 15.15 -1.09 -10.09
N MET A 203 14.09 -0.74 -10.80
CA MET A 203 13.00 0.09 -10.26
C MET A 203 12.25 -0.64 -9.13
N TYR A 204 12.01 -1.95 -9.27
CA TYR A 204 11.46 -2.76 -8.19
C TYR A 204 12.37 -2.73 -6.95
N GLU A 205 13.66 -2.97 -7.10
CA GLU A 205 14.63 -2.96 -6.00
C GLU A 205 14.74 -1.57 -5.35
N PHE A 206 14.69 -0.50 -6.14
CA PHE A 206 14.63 0.86 -5.60
C PHE A 206 13.42 1.06 -4.69
N GLY A 207 12.22 0.70 -5.16
CA GLY A 207 11.00 0.83 -4.38
C GLY A 207 10.98 -0.09 -3.15
N LEU A 208 11.53 -1.30 -3.27
CA LEU A 208 11.69 -2.26 -2.17
C LEU A 208 12.54 -1.67 -1.04
N ASN A 209 13.72 -1.14 -1.38
CA ASN A 209 14.63 -0.53 -0.40
C ASN A 209 14.05 0.75 0.22
N LEU A 210 13.29 1.52 -0.55
CA LEU A 210 12.54 2.66 -0.02
C LEU A 210 11.51 2.21 1.02
N GLY A 211 10.83 1.09 0.77
CA GLY A 211 9.88 0.50 1.71
C GLY A 211 10.53 -0.02 2.98
N LEU A 212 11.70 -0.63 2.89
CA LEU A 212 12.49 -1.06 4.05
C LEU A 212 12.88 0.14 4.91
N ALA A 213 13.41 1.20 4.29
CA ALA A 213 13.78 2.43 5.00
C ALA A 213 12.57 3.08 5.68
N PHE A 214 11.41 3.09 4.99
CA PHE A 214 10.16 3.61 5.53
C PHE A 214 9.71 2.82 6.77
N GLN A 215 9.72 1.49 6.73
CA GLN A 215 9.31 0.67 7.86
C GLN A 215 10.24 0.82 9.07
N ILE A 216 11.56 0.84 8.84
CA ILE A 216 12.52 1.08 9.92
C ILE A 216 12.31 2.47 10.56
N GLN A 217 11.96 3.46 9.75
CA GLN A 217 11.63 4.79 10.24
C GLN A 217 10.31 4.79 11.04
N ASP A 218 9.29 4.06 10.60
CA ASP A 218 8.03 3.92 11.33
C ASP A 218 8.26 3.25 12.70
N ASP A 219 9.02 2.16 12.75
CA ASP A 219 9.41 1.50 14.00
C ASP A 219 10.13 2.45 14.97
N TYR A 220 11.03 3.29 14.42
CA TYR A 220 11.73 4.31 15.21
C TYR A 220 10.77 5.36 15.76
N LEU A 221 9.89 5.88 14.91
CA LEU A 221 8.94 6.92 15.28
C LEU A 221 7.92 6.42 16.29
N GLU A 222 7.49 5.16 16.23
CA GLU A 222 6.57 4.58 17.20
C GLU A 222 7.11 4.62 18.63
N ILE A 223 8.43 4.44 18.80
CA ILE A 223 9.06 4.46 20.10
C ILE A 223 9.35 5.89 20.59
N PHE A 224 9.79 6.77 19.70
CA PHE A 224 10.35 8.08 20.07
C PHE A 224 9.44 9.28 19.79
N SER A 225 8.31 9.12 19.07
CA SER A 225 7.39 10.23 18.79
C SER A 225 6.41 10.47 19.94
N ALA A 226 5.98 11.73 20.10
CA ALA A 226 4.87 12.06 20.98
C ALA A 226 3.53 11.59 20.37
N SER A 227 2.63 11.07 21.21
CA SER A 227 1.34 10.45 20.82
C SER A 227 0.45 11.26 19.87
N ALA A 228 0.60 12.56 19.84
CA ALA A 228 -0.21 13.46 19.01
C ALA A 228 0.10 13.41 17.52
N MET A 229 1.24 12.82 17.10
CA MET A 229 1.70 12.86 15.70
C MET A 229 1.35 11.61 14.87
N MET A 230 0.98 10.48 15.49
CA MET A 230 0.91 9.18 14.79
C MET A 230 -0.50 8.67 14.48
N GLY A 231 -1.56 9.23 15.07
CA GLY A 231 -2.95 8.79 14.79
C GLY A 231 -3.27 7.35 15.23
N LYS A 232 -2.34 6.66 15.90
CA LYS A 232 -2.46 5.34 16.55
C LYS A 232 -2.16 5.46 18.04
N SER A 233 -2.57 4.47 18.83
CA SER A 233 -2.12 4.35 20.22
C SER A 233 -0.60 4.08 20.22
N LEU A 234 0.17 4.99 20.85
CA LEU A 234 1.62 4.79 21.03
C LEU A 234 1.91 3.47 21.73
N ARG A 235 2.93 2.77 21.25
CA ARG A 235 3.43 1.51 21.80
C ARG A 235 2.50 0.32 21.58
N SER A 236 1.58 0.37 20.61
CA SER A 236 0.73 -0.76 20.27
C SER A 236 1.56 -1.99 19.90
N ASP A 237 2.60 -1.81 19.09
CA ASP A 237 3.49 -2.90 18.67
C ASP A 237 4.28 -3.49 19.85
N ILE A 238 4.71 -2.68 20.81
CA ILE A 238 5.38 -3.17 22.02
C ILE A 238 4.42 -3.98 22.90
N ILE A 239 3.18 -3.49 23.06
CA ILE A 239 2.15 -4.17 23.87
C ILE A 239 1.74 -5.50 23.22
N LEU A 240 1.64 -5.53 21.90
CA LEU A 240 1.33 -6.73 21.10
C LEU A 240 2.53 -7.68 20.97
N GLY A 241 3.71 -7.31 21.49
CA GLY A 241 4.93 -8.13 21.42
C GLY A 241 5.53 -8.20 20.02
N LYS A 242 5.19 -7.28 19.11
CA LYS A 242 5.74 -7.24 17.75
C LYS A 242 7.25 -7.06 17.76
N LYS A 243 7.92 -7.79 16.90
CA LYS A 243 9.38 -7.79 16.78
C LYS A 243 9.80 -6.66 15.83
N THR A 244 10.00 -5.44 16.39
CA THR A 244 10.51 -4.30 15.62
C THR A 244 12.03 -4.36 15.50
N PHE A 245 12.58 -3.63 14.52
CA PHE A 245 14.04 -3.54 14.33
C PHE A 245 14.78 -3.13 15.59
N LEU A 246 14.26 -2.17 16.34
CA LEU A 246 14.88 -1.67 17.56
C LEU A 246 14.83 -2.69 18.70
N MET A 247 13.70 -3.39 18.87
CA MET A 247 13.60 -4.45 19.87
C MET A 247 14.58 -5.59 19.60
N LEU A 248 14.69 -6.03 18.36
CA LEU A 248 15.64 -7.09 17.97
C LEU A 248 17.10 -6.63 18.13
N SER A 249 17.39 -5.37 17.84
CA SER A 249 18.73 -4.80 18.06
C SER A 249 19.13 -4.81 19.55
N LEU A 250 18.17 -4.63 20.47
CA LEU A 250 18.43 -4.66 21.91
C LEU A 250 18.55 -6.09 22.47
N ILE A 251 17.91 -7.07 21.86
CA ILE A 251 17.95 -8.47 22.30
C ILE A 251 19.26 -9.14 21.87
N HIS A 252 19.88 -8.68 20.78
CA HIS A 252 21.10 -9.27 20.20
C HIS A 252 22.41 -8.52 20.59
N ILE A 253 22.35 -7.55 21.52
CA ILE A 253 23.51 -6.95 22.17
C ILE A 253 23.87 -7.75 23.42
#